data_1f1f843346024db3061ebdebf5fa121d
#
_entry.id   1f1f843346024db3061ebdebf5fa121d
#
_cell.length_a   1.000
_cell.length_b   1.000
_cell.length_c   1.000
_cell.angle_alpha   90.00
_cell.angle_beta   90.00
_cell.angle_gamma   90.00
#
_symmetry.space_group_name_H-M   'P 1'
#
loop_
_entity.id
_entity.type
_entity.pdbx_description
1 polymer ?
#
loop_
_entity_poly.entity_id
_entity_poly.type
_entity_poly.pdbx_seq_one_letter_code
_entity_poly.pdbx_strand_id
1 'polypeptide(L)'
;MSNLQKVLINVKTLEKYIRPEPTGVYKEYDGATMITETDLDGIITYANRKFVEFNGYTRKELIGLPHSIVRHPDVPRGVFKAMWKIIPQKKVWRGYVKNICKDGSYYWALVYIQPKLDKDGNHIGYVSNRKDAYPSAIEEVEKKFKELNSDEFIDDPYFMENELFLGEDLGKFH
;
A
#
# COMPACT_ATOMS: atom_id res chain seq x y z
N MET A 1 -2.02 -16.77 -16.24
CA MET A 1 -2.67 -16.20 -16.53
C MET A 1 -3.90 -15.68 -16.22
N SER A 2 -4.58 -15.62 -15.35
CA SER A 2 -5.84 -15.05 -15.35
C SER A 2 -5.76 -13.55 -15.41
N ASN A 3 -6.17 -13.06 -16.49
CA ASN A 3 -6.45 -11.68 -16.68
C ASN A 3 -7.78 -11.34 -16.02
N LEU A 4 -8.05 -11.91 -14.86
CA LEU A 4 -9.22 -11.52 -14.12
C LEU A 4 -8.97 -10.12 -13.58
N GLN A 5 -9.37 -9.16 -14.39
CA GLN A 5 -9.44 -7.78 -13.95
C GLN A 5 -10.27 -7.75 -12.67
N LYS A 6 -9.62 -7.43 -11.58
CA LYS A 6 -10.34 -7.39 -10.31
C LYS A 6 -11.24 -6.17 -10.30
N VAL A 7 -12.54 -6.42 -10.22
CA VAL A 7 -13.54 -5.37 -10.06
C VAL A 7 -13.60 -5.00 -8.59
N LEU A 8 -13.44 -3.71 -8.30
CA LEU A 8 -13.54 -3.15 -6.96
C LEU A 8 -14.78 -2.27 -6.90
N ILE A 9 -15.47 -2.30 -5.77
CA ILE A 9 -16.69 -1.52 -5.59
C ILE A 9 -16.41 -0.45 -4.54
N ASN A 10 -16.76 0.80 -4.88
CA ASN A 10 -16.77 1.88 -3.91
C ASN A 10 -17.99 1.69 -3.01
N VAL A 11 -17.75 1.43 -1.74
CA VAL A 11 -18.83 1.11 -0.79
C VAL A 11 -19.74 2.30 -0.47
N LYS A 12 -19.28 3.53 -0.79
CA LYS A 12 -20.09 4.74 -0.58
C LYS A 12 -20.92 5.10 -1.80
N THR A 13 -20.33 5.04 -2.99
CA THR A 13 -21.01 5.46 -4.23
C THR A 13 -21.64 4.31 -4.97
N LEU A 14 -21.26 3.07 -4.64
CA LEU A 14 -21.65 1.83 -5.31
C LEU A 14 -21.12 1.73 -6.75
N GLU A 15 -20.25 2.62 -7.16
CA GLU A 15 -19.62 2.56 -8.47
C GLU A 15 -18.58 1.45 -8.52
N LYS A 16 -18.48 0.83 -9.68
CA LYS A 16 -17.51 -0.23 -9.93
C LYS A 16 -16.28 0.34 -10.60
N TYR A 17 -15.12 -0.14 -10.16
CA TYR A 17 -13.83 0.26 -10.73
C TYR A 17 -13.06 -1.01 -11.10
N ILE A 18 -12.42 -0.95 -12.25
CA ILE A 18 -11.53 -2.03 -12.68
C ILE A 18 -10.10 -1.55 -12.44
N ARG A 19 -9.29 -2.39 -11.80
CA ARG A 19 -7.88 -2.05 -11.62
C ARG A 19 -7.24 -1.91 -13.00
N PRO A 20 -6.50 -0.80 -13.25
CA PRO A 20 -5.91 -0.56 -14.57
C PRO A 20 -4.93 -1.68 -14.99
N GLU A 21 -4.83 -1.90 -16.30
CA GLU A 21 -3.80 -2.76 -16.85
C GLU A 21 -2.46 -2.03 -16.78
N PRO A 22 -1.38 -2.71 -16.36
CA PRO A 22 -0.06 -2.11 -16.36
C PRO A 22 0.40 -1.72 -17.76
N THR A 23 0.88 -0.48 -17.92
CA THR A 23 1.44 -0.02 -19.19
C THR A 23 2.93 -0.30 -19.29
N GLY A 24 3.59 -0.61 -18.17
CA GLY A 24 5.04 -0.72 -18.10
C GLY A 24 5.75 0.63 -18.05
N VAL A 25 5.01 1.73 -18.00
CA VAL A 25 5.59 3.07 -17.92
C VAL A 25 5.88 3.42 -16.46
N TYR A 26 7.16 3.73 -16.19
CA TYR A 26 7.57 4.18 -14.86
C TYR A 26 7.20 5.64 -14.66
N LYS A 27 6.58 5.93 -13.54
CA LYS A 27 6.31 7.30 -13.12
C LYS A 27 7.23 7.65 -11.98
N GLU A 28 8.07 8.66 -12.19
CA GLU A 28 9.03 9.06 -11.18
C GLU A 28 8.32 9.69 -9.98
N TYR A 29 8.65 9.15 -8.80
CA TYR A 29 8.11 9.64 -7.55
C TYR A 29 9.17 10.50 -6.86
N ASP A 30 8.82 11.74 -6.55
CA ASP A 30 9.72 12.73 -5.95
C ASP A 30 9.90 12.57 -4.43
N GLY A 31 9.26 11.57 -3.84
CA GLY A 31 9.35 11.32 -2.40
C GLY A 31 8.49 12.21 -1.52
N ALA A 32 7.72 13.14 -2.12
CA ALA A 32 6.80 13.96 -1.32
C ALA A 32 5.77 13.06 -0.64
N THR A 33 5.49 13.36 0.64
CA THR A 33 4.68 12.49 1.48
C THR A 33 3.28 12.25 0.92
N MET A 34 2.96 10.97 0.71
CA MET A 34 1.62 10.52 0.34
C MET A 34 1.00 9.79 1.52
N ILE A 35 -0.14 10.28 2.00
CA ILE A 35 -0.83 9.72 3.15
C ILE A 35 -2.22 9.24 2.76
N THR A 36 -2.56 8.03 3.18
CA THR A 36 -3.92 7.52 3.14
C THR A 36 -4.31 6.98 4.51
N GLU A 37 -5.61 7.00 4.80
CA GLU A 37 -6.15 6.33 5.98
C GLU A 37 -7.23 5.37 5.50
N THR A 38 -7.37 4.28 6.22
CA THR A 38 -8.42 3.28 5.94
C THR A 38 -9.16 2.94 7.22
N ASP A 39 -10.32 2.31 7.09
CA ASP A 39 -10.95 1.61 8.20
C ASP A 39 -10.25 0.26 8.44
N LEU A 40 -10.78 -0.54 9.35
CA LEU A 40 -10.22 -1.85 9.69
C LEU A 40 -10.31 -2.87 8.55
N ASP A 41 -11.21 -2.65 7.60
CA ASP A 41 -11.39 -3.52 6.44
C ASP A 41 -10.52 -3.10 5.25
N GLY A 42 -9.73 -2.04 5.41
CA GLY A 42 -8.86 -1.55 4.33
C GLY A 42 -9.56 -0.64 3.33
N ILE A 43 -10.75 -0.14 3.65
CA ILE A 43 -11.47 0.82 2.83
C ILE A 43 -10.92 2.22 3.08
N ILE A 44 -10.59 2.93 2.02
CA ILE A 44 -10.00 4.28 2.10
C ILE A 44 -11.02 5.25 2.69
N THR A 45 -10.61 5.93 3.76
CA THR A 45 -11.40 6.97 4.42
C THR A 45 -10.80 8.35 4.26
N TYR A 46 -9.52 8.43 3.91
CA TYR A 46 -8.82 9.69 3.70
C TYR A 46 -7.66 9.48 2.72
N ALA A 47 -7.40 10.48 1.89
CA ALA A 47 -6.22 10.54 1.03
C ALA A 47 -5.78 12.00 0.95
N ASN A 48 -4.47 12.26 1.13
CA ASN A 48 -3.98 13.62 1.03
C ASN A 48 -3.87 14.04 -0.44
N ARG A 49 -3.66 15.33 -0.66
CA ARG A 49 -3.62 15.91 -2.00
C ARG A 49 -2.56 15.25 -2.89
N LYS A 50 -1.37 15.00 -2.35
CA LYS A 50 -0.28 14.38 -3.13
C LYS A 50 -0.66 12.99 -3.62
N PHE A 51 -1.31 12.18 -2.77
CA PHE A 51 -1.76 10.85 -3.16
C PHE A 51 -2.82 10.93 -4.27
N VAL A 52 -3.79 11.81 -4.12
CA VAL A 52 -4.85 12.02 -5.11
C VAL A 52 -4.25 12.40 -6.46
N GLU A 53 -3.42 13.43 -6.49
CA GLU A 53 -2.82 13.94 -7.72
C GLU A 53 -1.88 12.93 -8.38
N PHE A 54 -1.05 12.29 -7.58
CA PHE A 54 -0.04 11.37 -8.12
C PHE A 54 -0.67 10.12 -8.73
N ASN A 55 -1.67 9.54 -8.08
CA ASN A 55 -2.31 8.32 -8.54
C ASN A 55 -3.38 8.56 -9.62
N GLY A 56 -3.81 9.79 -9.81
CA GLY A 56 -4.72 10.16 -10.90
C GLY A 56 -6.20 9.95 -10.65
N TYR A 57 -6.57 9.53 -9.44
CA TYR A 57 -7.97 9.42 -9.06
C TYR A 57 -8.45 10.70 -8.40
N THR A 58 -9.75 10.98 -8.48
CA THR A 58 -10.34 12.03 -7.67
C THR A 58 -10.52 11.54 -6.24
N ARG A 59 -10.62 12.46 -5.28
CA ARG A 59 -10.89 12.08 -3.89
C ARG A 59 -12.23 11.37 -3.78
N LYS A 60 -13.23 11.81 -4.53
CA LYS A 60 -14.56 11.17 -4.55
C LYS A 60 -14.48 9.73 -5.02
N GLU A 61 -13.61 9.43 -6.00
CA GLU A 61 -13.41 8.07 -6.47
C GLU A 61 -12.72 7.21 -5.41
N LEU A 62 -11.72 7.77 -4.73
CA LEU A 62 -10.90 7.02 -3.77
C LEU A 62 -11.61 6.71 -2.45
N ILE A 63 -12.32 7.69 -1.88
CA ILE A 63 -12.98 7.48 -0.59
C ILE A 63 -14.11 6.46 -0.75
N GLY A 64 -13.98 5.35 -0.06
CA GLY A 64 -14.92 4.22 -0.17
C GLY A 64 -14.41 3.06 -1.00
N LEU A 65 -13.27 3.21 -1.71
CA LEU A 65 -12.64 2.11 -2.43
C LEU A 65 -11.71 1.31 -1.52
N PRO A 66 -11.58 0.00 -1.77
CA PRO A 66 -10.52 -0.77 -1.15
C PRO A 66 -9.15 -0.22 -1.55
N HIS A 67 -8.23 -0.14 -0.61
CA HIS A 67 -6.89 0.39 -0.87
C HIS A 67 -6.14 -0.39 -1.95
N SER A 68 -6.53 -1.63 -2.19
CA SER A 68 -5.95 -2.48 -3.24
C SER A 68 -6.14 -1.93 -4.66
N ILE A 69 -6.90 -0.84 -4.83
CA ILE A 69 -7.03 -0.19 -6.15
C ILE A 69 -5.68 0.26 -6.71
N VAL A 70 -4.72 0.61 -5.85
CA VAL A 70 -3.37 1.04 -6.28
C VAL A 70 -2.34 -0.10 -6.24
N ARG A 71 -2.77 -1.32 -5.95
CA ARG A 71 -1.86 -2.46 -5.89
C ARG A 71 -1.44 -2.93 -7.27
N HIS A 72 -0.14 -2.92 -7.56
CA HIS A 72 0.38 -3.46 -8.81
C HIS A 72 0.35 -4.99 -8.79
N PRO A 73 -0.04 -5.64 -9.91
CA PRO A 73 -0.14 -7.10 -9.95
C PRO A 73 1.19 -7.86 -9.79
N ASP A 74 2.33 -7.19 -10.01
CA ASP A 74 3.64 -7.81 -9.81
C ASP A 74 3.98 -8.04 -8.34
N VAL A 75 3.28 -7.37 -7.41
CA VAL A 75 3.54 -7.57 -5.98
C VAL A 75 2.89 -8.88 -5.54
N PRO A 76 3.69 -9.85 -5.04
CA PRO A 76 3.16 -11.13 -4.61
C PRO A 76 2.16 -10.99 -3.46
N ARG A 77 1.17 -11.87 -3.44
CA ARG A 77 0.18 -11.89 -2.35
C ARG A 77 0.81 -12.08 -0.97
N GLY A 78 1.95 -12.77 -0.91
CA GLY A 78 2.66 -13.01 0.33
C GLY A 78 3.09 -11.73 1.04
N VAL A 79 3.37 -10.66 0.29
CA VAL A 79 3.69 -9.33 0.87
C VAL A 79 2.51 -8.82 1.69
N PHE A 80 1.31 -8.89 1.13
CA PHE A 80 0.11 -8.41 1.80
C PHE A 80 -0.36 -9.34 2.90
N LYS A 81 -0.13 -10.65 2.75
CA LYS A 81 -0.39 -11.61 3.83
C LYS A 81 0.48 -11.29 5.04
N ALA A 82 1.77 -10.99 4.82
CA ALA A 82 2.69 -10.59 5.89
C ALA A 82 2.23 -9.30 6.56
N MET A 83 1.86 -8.31 5.75
CA MET A 83 1.35 -7.04 6.24
C MET A 83 0.12 -7.23 7.13
N TRP A 84 -0.90 -7.97 6.63
CA TRP A 84 -2.14 -8.19 7.36
C TRP A 84 -1.96 -9.04 8.62
N LYS A 85 -0.86 -9.78 8.73
CA LYS A 85 -0.52 -10.48 9.96
C LYS A 85 0.01 -9.52 11.04
N ILE A 86 0.75 -8.49 10.62
CA ILE A 86 1.42 -7.57 11.53
C ILE A 86 0.52 -6.42 12.00
N ILE A 87 -0.14 -5.75 11.09
CA ILE A 87 -0.84 -4.50 11.42
C ILE A 87 -2.03 -4.65 12.36
N PRO A 88 -2.79 -5.77 12.39
CA PRO A 88 -3.83 -5.93 13.39
C PRO A 88 -3.30 -6.03 14.83
N GLN A 89 -2.02 -6.31 15.00
CA GLN A 89 -1.37 -6.40 16.30
C GLN A 89 -0.95 -5.03 16.85
N LYS A 90 -1.38 -3.95 16.23
CA LYS A 90 -1.00 -2.57 16.56
C LYS A 90 0.51 -2.31 16.41
N LYS A 91 1.14 -3.03 15.49
CA LYS A 91 2.54 -2.83 15.11
C LYS A 91 2.62 -2.06 13.81
N VAL A 92 3.77 -1.43 13.58
CA VAL A 92 4.05 -0.76 12.30
C VAL A 92 4.58 -1.77 11.30
N TRP A 93 4.01 -1.78 10.10
CA TRP A 93 4.57 -2.52 8.98
C TRP A 93 5.33 -1.56 8.06
N ARG A 94 6.49 -1.99 7.60
CA ARG A 94 7.28 -1.27 6.62
C ARG A 94 7.61 -2.22 5.47
N GLY A 95 7.49 -1.73 4.26
CA GLY A 95 7.86 -2.56 3.11
C GLY A 95 7.93 -1.79 1.81
N TYR A 96 8.66 -2.34 0.85
CA TYR A 96 8.74 -1.80 -0.49
C TYR A 96 7.62 -2.39 -1.32
N VAL A 97 6.84 -1.53 -1.94
CA VAL A 97 5.73 -1.96 -2.79
C VAL A 97 5.78 -1.25 -4.13
N LYS A 98 5.22 -1.91 -5.13
CA LYS A 98 5.00 -1.35 -6.45
C LYS A 98 3.53 -1.02 -6.55
N ASN A 99 3.23 0.22 -6.90
CA ASN A 99 1.86 0.70 -7.03
C ASN A 99 1.53 1.01 -8.48
N ILE A 100 0.25 1.03 -8.80
CA ILE A 100 -0.24 1.36 -10.15
C ILE A 100 -1.17 2.56 -10.06
N CYS A 101 -0.94 3.54 -10.96
CA CYS A 101 -1.77 4.72 -11.09
C CYS A 101 -2.99 4.44 -11.97
N LYS A 102 -3.96 5.34 -11.98
CA LYS A 102 -5.17 5.19 -12.80
C LYS A 102 -4.87 4.99 -14.28
N ASP A 103 -3.82 5.63 -14.79
CA ASP A 103 -3.42 5.51 -16.19
C ASP A 103 -2.60 4.25 -16.50
N GLY A 104 -2.36 3.40 -15.52
CA GLY A 104 -1.59 2.17 -15.67
C GLY A 104 -0.08 2.31 -15.49
N SER A 105 0.42 3.53 -15.29
CA SER A 105 1.83 3.73 -14.96
C SER A 105 2.13 3.24 -13.54
N TYR A 106 3.39 2.97 -13.24
CA TYR A 106 3.76 2.42 -11.94
C TYR A 106 4.83 3.25 -11.25
N TYR A 107 4.90 3.10 -9.95
CA TYR A 107 5.97 3.65 -9.14
C TYR A 107 6.29 2.74 -7.96
N TRP A 108 7.51 2.86 -7.47
CA TRP A 108 7.92 2.18 -6.25
C TRP A 108 7.82 3.13 -5.07
N ALA A 109 7.46 2.60 -3.92
CA ALA A 109 7.40 3.37 -2.69
C ALA A 109 7.83 2.52 -1.50
N LEU A 110 8.48 3.19 -0.55
CA LEU A 110 8.69 2.62 0.78
C LEU A 110 7.48 3.02 1.62
N VAL A 111 6.75 2.04 2.10
CA VAL A 111 5.46 2.24 2.77
C VAL A 111 5.59 1.91 4.25
N TYR A 112 5.06 2.79 5.08
CA TYR A 112 4.91 2.57 6.52
C TYR A 112 3.42 2.55 6.82
N ILE A 113 2.95 1.50 7.47
CA ILE A 113 1.55 1.38 7.87
C ILE A 113 1.49 1.23 9.39
N GLN A 114 0.74 2.10 10.02
CA GLN A 114 0.58 2.10 11.47
C GLN A 114 -0.90 2.08 11.84
N PRO A 115 -1.23 1.63 13.07
CA PRO A 115 -2.61 1.65 13.52
C PRO A 115 -3.12 3.08 13.67
N LYS A 116 -4.39 3.29 13.33
CA LYS A 116 -5.10 4.52 13.62
C LYS A 116 -5.94 4.29 14.86
N LEU A 117 -5.74 5.12 15.86
CA LEU A 117 -6.46 5.05 17.13
C LEU A 117 -7.40 6.22 17.26
N ASP A 118 -8.54 6.00 17.92
CA ASP A 118 -9.41 7.10 18.30
C ASP A 118 -8.90 7.78 19.59
N LYS A 119 -9.63 8.79 20.04
CA LYS A 119 -9.24 9.54 21.25
C LYS A 119 -9.21 8.68 22.52
N ASP A 120 -9.92 7.56 22.52
CA ASP A 120 -9.97 6.64 23.67
C ASP A 120 -8.97 5.48 23.53
N GLY A 121 -8.13 5.51 22.50
CA GLY A 121 -7.12 4.47 22.23
C GLY A 121 -7.62 3.24 21.52
N ASN A 122 -8.86 3.26 21.03
CA ASN A 122 -9.40 2.14 20.26
C ASN A 122 -8.84 2.12 18.86
N HIS A 123 -8.51 0.91 18.37
CA HIS A 123 -8.00 0.72 17.01
C HIS A 123 -9.16 0.80 16.02
N ILE A 124 -9.18 1.81 15.18
CA ILE A 124 -10.29 2.09 14.26
C ILE A 124 -9.91 2.02 12.78
N GLY A 125 -8.65 1.82 12.47
CA GLY A 125 -8.20 1.76 11.09
C GLY A 125 -6.69 1.80 11.00
N TYR A 126 -6.19 2.22 9.83
CA TYR A 126 -4.76 2.27 9.55
C TYR A 126 -4.40 3.60 8.89
N VAL A 127 -3.18 4.06 9.16
CA VAL A 127 -2.57 5.21 8.47
C VAL A 127 -1.38 4.68 7.67
N SER A 128 -1.36 5.00 6.38
CA SER A 128 -0.27 4.60 5.49
C SER A 128 0.47 5.84 5.00
N ASN A 129 1.78 5.85 5.18
CA ASN A 129 2.66 6.91 4.73
C ASN A 129 3.64 6.33 3.71
N ARG A 130 3.88 7.05 2.62
CA ARG A 130 4.77 6.61 1.55
C ARG A 130 5.88 7.61 1.34
N LYS A 131 7.07 7.06 1.12
CA LYS A 131 8.27 7.80 0.74
C LYS A 131 8.90 7.17 -0.49
N ASP A 132 9.85 7.85 -1.11
CA ASP A 132 10.59 7.28 -2.22
C ASP A 132 11.38 6.05 -1.77
N ALA A 133 11.49 5.09 -2.66
CA ALA A 133 12.24 3.87 -2.40
C ALA A 133 13.69 4.04 -2.85
N TYR A 134 14.62 3.45 -2.10
CA TYR A 134 16.03 3.48 -2.49
C TYR A 134 16.25 2.62 -3.73
N PRO A 135 16.95 3.13 -4.78
CA PRO A 135 17.16 2.36 -6.01
C PRO A 135 17.79 0.98 -5.79
N SER A 136 18.78 0.89 -4.90
CA SER A 136 19.42 -0.39 -4.59
C SER A 136 18.45 -1.40 -3.97
N ALA A 137 17.54 -0.93 -3.12
CA ALA A 137 16.53 -1.76 -2.51
C ALA A 137 15.50 -2.23 -3.55
N ILE A 138 15.13 -1.36 -4.49
CA ILE A 138 14.18 -1.70 -5.56
C ILE A 138 14.69 -2.90 -6.38
N GLU A 139 15.96 -2.87 -6.80
CA GLU A 139 16.56 -3.96 -7.57
C GLU A 139 16.48 -5.29 -6.83
N GLU A 140 16.82 -5.27 -5.56
CA GLU A 140 16.82 -6.47 -4.72
C GLU A 140 15.41 -7.00 -4.47
N VAL A 141 14.48 -6.11 -4.16
CA VAL A 141 13.07 -6.46 -3.93
C VAL A 141 12.43 -7.00 -5.21
N GLU A 142 12.70 -6.37 -6.35
CA GLU A 142 12.16 -6.83 -7.63
C GLU A 142 12.64 -8.24 -7.97
N LYS A 143 13.92 -8.52 -7.69
CA LYS A 143 14.47 -9.87 -7.87
C LYS A 143 13.74 -10.87 -6.95
N LYS A 144 13.52 -10.51 -5.69
CA LYS A 144 12.80 -11.37 -4.75
C LYS A 144 11.37 -11.64 -5.20
N PHE A 145 10.68 -10.63 -5.71
CA PHE A 145 9.31 -10.81 -6.21
C PHE A 145 9.24 -11.82 -7.35
N LYS A 146 10.25 -11.85 -8.23
CA LYS A 146 10.30 -12.80 -9.33
C LYS A 146 10.57 -14.24 -8.88
N GLU A 147 11.26 -14.40 -7.75
CA GLU A 147 11.62 -15.70 -7.20
C GLU A 147 10.50 -16.32 -6.34
N LEU A 148 9.54 -15.51 -5.90
CA LEU A 148 8.48 -15.95 -5.01
C LEU A 148 7.24 -16.39 -5.77
N ASN A 149 6.60 -17.44 -5.27
CA ASN A 149 5.24 -17.74 -5.67
C ASN A 149 4.30 -16.73 -5.03
N SER A 150 3.21 -16.41 -5.72
CA SER A 150 2.28 -15.36 -5.27
C SER A 150 1.68 -15.60 -3.88
N ASP A 151 1.64 -16.86 -3.44
CA ASP A 151 1.03 -17.22 -2.15
C ASP A 151 2.04 -17.49 -1.05
N GLU A 152 3.35 -17.43 -1.33
CA GLU A 152 4.36 -17.62 -0.31
C GLU A 152 4.35 -16.49 0.70
N PHE A 153 4.47 -16.86 1.97
CA PHE A 153 4.63 -15.89 3.03
C PHE A 153 6.04 -15.31 2.97
N ILE A 154 6.15 -13.99 3.01
CA ILE A 154 7.43 -13.31 2.95
C ILE A 154 7.91 -13.01 4.37
N ASP A 155 8.93 -13.75 4.79
CA ASP A 155 9.63 -13.50 6.04
C ASP A 155 11.02 -12.98 5.69
N ASP A 156 11.09 -11.68 5.38
CA ASP A 156 12.28 -11.05 4.83
C ASP A 156 12.46 -9.67 5.46
N PRO A 157 13.71 -9.27 5.78
CA PRO A 157 13.98 -7.98 6.41
C PRO A 157 13.39 -6.76 5.72
N TYR A 158 13.25 -6.79 4.40
CA TYR A 158 12.63 -5.69 3.68
C TYR A 158 11.12 -5.54 3.95
N PHE A 159 10.49 -6.60 4.46
CA PHE A 159 9.04 -6.61 4.68
C PHE A 159 8.67 -6.87 6.14
N MET A 160 9.54 -7.53 6.88
CA MET A 160 9.29 -7.94 8.26
C MET A 160 10.10 -7.16 9.29
N GLU A 161 11.08 -6.40 8.84
CA GLU A 161 11.93 -5.61 9.72
C GLU A 161 11.14 -4.69 10.64
N ASN A 162 9.96 -4.34 10.20
CA ASN A 162 9.12 -3.45 10.96
C ASN A 162 8.56 -4.08 12.22
N GLU A 163 8.64 -5.34 12.41
CA GLU A 163 8.29 -5.94 13.70
C GLU A 163 9.17 -5.40 14.81
N LEU A 164 10.35 -4.89 14.43
CA LEU A 164 11.27 -4.27 15.37
C LEU A 164 10.81 -2.87 15.78
N PHE A 165 9.89 -2.29 15.01
CA PHE A 165 9.41 -0.94 15.25
C PHE A 165 8.07 -0.97 15.96
N LEU A 166 8.15 -1.23 17.24
CA LEU A 166 6.96 -1.23 18.12
C LEU A 166 6.59 0.21 18.50
N GLY A 167 5.59 0.34 19.34
CA GLY A 167 5.06 1.64 19.73
C GLY A 167 6.10 2.67 20.16
N GLU A 168 7.10 2.24 20.90
CA GLU A 168 8.19 3.12 21.36
C GLU A 168 9.07 3.65 20.24
N ASP A 169 9.08 2.98 19.11
CA ASP A 169 9.92 3.34 17.98
C ASP A 169 9.20 4.21 16.94
N LEU A 170 7.90 4.39 17.08
CA LEU A 170 7.10 5.12 16.10
C LEU A 170 7.63 6.54 15.84
N GLY A 171 8.11 7.22 16.87
CA GLY A 171 8.65 8.57 16.74
C GLY A 171 9.92 8.67 15.89
N LYS A 172 10.62 7.55 15.66
CA LYS A 172 11.87 7.55 14.91
C LYS A 172 11.66 7.62 13.39
N PHE A 173 10.42 7.46 12.92
CA PHE A 173 10.09 7.41 11.50
C PHE A 173 9.31 8.62 11.02
N HIS A 174 9.16 9.61 11.87
CA HIS A 174 8.40 10.82 11.54
C HIS A 174 9.29 12.02 11.30
#